data_fbe679da5c4df6fa824ad7b4c7ed7cd5
#
_entry.id   fbe679da5c4df6fa824ad7b4c7ed7cd5
#
_cell.length_a   1.000
_cell.length_b   1.000
_cell.length_c   1.000
_cell.angle_alpha   90.00
_cell.angle_beta   90.00
_cell.angle_gamma   90.00
#
_symmetry.space_group_name_H-M   'P 1'
#
loop_
_entity.id
_entity.type
_entity.pdbx_description
1 polymer ?
#
loop_
_entity_poly.entity_id
_entity_poly.type
_entity_poly.pdbx_seq_one_letter_code
_entity_poly.pdbx_strand_id
1 'polypeptide(L)'
;MRVFWNVLKNDLVRTVCSKAFVFAALGLTAATFLTGMDELSYMTPENDLIYIYGIFQYLDFQLLYLLFAAIPGAALFCADWENRFIRFSAQRCSKRIYGVSKGIACFVSAVLVVVVSEWLDLMILRLWGFPAVNMENRIFMALGAFDEIGYSEWVYLYFAAMIFIKACCAGAFAEFALWLSTKITNVFVTLAAPMLAYYVLNTLMMWLLSLIHISEPT
;
A
#
# COMPACT_ATOMS: atom_id res chain seq x y z
N MET A 1 -10.40 -1.53 29.44
CA MET A 1 -10.94 -1.33 28.07
C MET A 1 -11.04 0.15 27.67
N ARG A 2 -11.65 1.05 28.45
CA ARG A 2 -11.78 2.49 28.07
C ARG A 2 -10.44 3.19 27.75
N VAL A 3 -9.38 2.92 28.52
CA VAL A 3 -8.05 3.51 28.28
C VAL A 3 -7.48 3.10 26.93
N PHE A 4 -7.58 1.82 26.57
CA PHE A 4 -7.13 1.31 25.25
C PHE A 4 -7.84 2.02 24.09
N TRP A 5 -9.17 2.10 24.13
CA TRP A 5 -9.94 2.75 23.07
C TRP A 5 -9.63 4.24 22.92
N ASN A 6 -9.41 4.95 24.02
CA ASN A 6 -9.04 6.35 23.97
C ASN A 6 -7.64 6.56 23.37
N VAL A 7 -6.67 5.69 23.70
CA VAL A 7 -5.32 5.75 23.14
C VAL A 7 -5.38 5.42 21.64
N LEU A 8 -6.06 4.34 21.26
CA LEU A 8 -6.21 3.92 19.87
C LEU A 8 -6.87 5.00 19.02
N LYS A 9 -7.99 5.57 19.48
CA LYS A 9 -8.70 6.65 18.78
C LYS A 9 -7.77 7.84 18.56
N ASN A 10 -7.00 8.23 19.56
CA ASN A 10 -6.08 9.34 19.46
C ASN A 10 -4.92 9.05 18.49
N ASP A 11 -4.37 7.83 18.52
CA ASP A 11 -3.33 7.41 17.59
C ASP A 11 -3.84 7.35 16.14
N LEU A 12 -5.05 6.82 15.91
CA LEU A 12 -5.68 6.81 14.59
C LEU A 12 -5.92 8.22 14.05
N VAL A 13 -6.47 9.12 14.87
CA VAL A 13 -6.67 10.51 14.44
C VAL A 13 -5.33 11.18 14.10
N ARG A 14 -4.31 10.96 14.90
CA ARG A 14 -2.97 11.53 14.65
C ARG A 14 -2.31 10.99 13.38
N THR A 15 -2.54 9.73 13.01
CA THR A 15 -1.98 9.15 11.79
C THR A 15 -2.80 9.53 10.56
N VAL A 16 -4.11 9.31 10.59
CA VAL A 16 -4.99 9.50 9.43
C VAL A 16 -5.27 10.98 9.13
N CYS A 17 -5.45 11.82 10.17
CA CYS A 17 -5.66 13.27 9.99
C CYS A 17 -4.34 14.07 9.93
N SER A 18 -3.21 13.41 9.68
CA SER A 18 -1.91 14.07 9.59
C SER A 18 -1.63 14.61 8.18
N LYS A 19 -0.80 15.65 8.10
CA LYS A 19 -0.27 16.12 6.80
C LYS A 19 0.54 15.01 6.09
N ALA A 20 1.19 14.14 6.87
CA ALA A 20 1.93 13.00 6.34
C ALA A 20 1.04 12.00 5.61
N PHE A 21 -0.18 11.77 6.09
CA PHE A 21 -1.17 10.92 5.42
C PHE A 21 -1.57 11.50 4.05
N VAL A 22 -1.93 12.78 4.02
CA VAL A 22 -2.32 13.44 2.77
C VAL A 22 -1.16 13.45 1.77
N PHE A 23 0.05 13.76 2.25
CA PHE A 23 1.26 13.72 1.42
C PHE A 23 1.53 12.30 0.89
N ALA A 24 1.36 11.28 1.71
CA ALA A 24 1.58 9.91 1.31
C ALA A 24 0.55 9.44 0.25
N ALA A 25 -0.73 9.73 0.45
CA ALA A 25 -1.78 9.35 -0.50
C ALA A 25 -1.62 10.07 -1.83
N LEU A 26 -1.49 11.40 -1.83
CA LEU A 26 -1.29 12.18 -3.05
C LEU A 26 0.06 11.91 -3.72
N GLY A 27 1.10 11.67 -2.92
CA GLY A 27 2.42 11.31 -3.42
C GLY A 27 2.44 9.97 -4.12
N LEU A 28 1.70 8.99 -3.59
CA LEU A 28 1.56 7.68 -4.23
C LEU A 28 0.79 7.80 -5.55
N THR A 29 -0.37 8.47 -5.57
CA THR A 29 -1.12 8.77 -6.79
C THR A 29 -0.24 9.48 -7.83
N ALA A 30 0.48 10.52 -7.44
CA ALA A 30 1.37 11.24 -8.36
C ALA A 30 2.50 10.34 -8.88
N ALA A 31 3.07 9.50 -8.04
CA ALA A 31 4.10 8.55 -8.43
C ALA A 31 3.57 7.53 -9.47
N THR A 32 2.37 6.98 -9.26
CA THR A 32 1.72 6.06 -10.20
C THR A 32 1.57 6.71 -11.58
N PHE A 33 1.07 7.94 -11.65
CA PHE A 33 0.91 8.63 -12.92
C PHE A 33 2.23 9.03 -13.57
N LEU A 34 3.20 9.55 -12.80
CA LEU A 34 4.48 9.98 -13.35
C LEU A 34 5.23 8.86 -14.07
N THR A 35 5.11 7.67 -13.60
CA THR A 35 5.81 6.53 -14.15
C THR A 35 4.96 5.75 -15.14
N GLY A 36 3.64 5.82 -15.03
CA GLY A 36 2.72 5.31 -16.04
C GLY A 36 2.50 6.25 -17.22
N MET A 37 3.09 7.47 -17.23
CA MET A 37 2.84 8.45 -18.29
C MET A 37 3.25 7.98 -19.68
N ASP A 38 4.37 7.29 -19.78
CA ASP A 38 4.83 6.75 -21.06
C ASP A 38 3.82 5.74 -21.63
N GLU A 39 3.36 4.81 -20.81
CA GLU A 39 2.36 3.82 -21.19
C GLU A 39 1.01 4.48 -21.51
N LEU A 40 0.57 5.44 -20.69
CA LEU A 40 -0.67 6.18 -20.91
C LEU A 40 -0.67 6.96 -22.23
N SER A 41 0.49 7.40 -22.71
CA SER A 41 0.58 8.12 -24.00
C SER A 41 0.23 7.25 -25.21
N TYR A 42 0.36 5.94 -25.07
CA TYR A 42 -0.02 4.96 -26.11
C TYR A 42 -1.45 4.44 -25.96
N MET A 43 -2.14 4.78 -24.85
CA MET A 43 -3.51 4.33 -24.61
C MET A 43 -4.50 5.09 -25.47
N THR A 44 -5.45 4.34 -26.01
CA THR A 44 -6.59 4.89 -26.78
C THR A 44 -7.86 4.83 -25.93
N PRO A 45 -8.91 5.59 -26.25
CA PRO A 45 -10.21 5.50 -25.56
C PRO A 45 -10.88 4.12 -25.66
N GLU A 46 -10.33 3.22 -26.49
CA GLU A 46 -10.78 1.83 -26.61
C GLU A 46 -10.26 0.94 -25.46
N ASN A 47 -9.17 1.36 -24.82
CA ASN A 47 -8.61 0.64 -23.67
C ASN A 47 -9.52 0.82 -22.46
N ASP A 48 -9.72 -0.25 -21.70
CA ASP A 48 -10.52 -0.23 -20.50
C ASP A 48 -9.66 -0.04 -19.22
N LEU A 49 -10.33 0.31 -18.11
CA LEU A 49 -9.67 0.51 -16.82
C LEU A 49 -8.97 -0.77 -16.33
N ILE A 50 -9.51 -1.95 -16.67
CA ILE A 50 -8.89 -3.23 -16.27
C ILE A 50 -7.53 -3.37 -16.92
N TYR A 51 -7.41 -3.07 -18.20
CA TYR A 51 -6.16 -3.14 -18.93
C TYR A 51 -5.13 -2.15 -18.37
N ILE A 52 -5.53 -0.89 -18.18
CA ILE A 52 -4.64 0.15 -17.64
C ILE A 52 -4.20 -0.19 -16.22
N TYR A 53 -5.14 -0.65 -15.39
CA TYR A 53 -4.85 -1.07 -14.02
C TYR A 53 -3.88 -2.26 -14.00
N GLY A 54 -4.06 -3.23 -14.90
CA GLY A 54 -3.14 -4.35 -15.06
C GLY A 54 -1.74 -3.89 -15.41
N ILE A 55 -1.57 -2.98 -16.38
CA ILE A 55 -0.26 -2.41 -16.73
C ILE A 55 0.38 -1.73 -15.53
N PHE A 56 -0.35 -0.90 -14.79
CA PHE A 56 0.17 -0.25 -13.60
C PHE A 56 0.62 -1.24 -12.52
N GLN A 57 0.07 -2.44 -12.46
CA GLN A 57 0.52 -3.48 -11.54
C GLN A 57 1.85 -4.14 -11.99
N TYR A 58 2.15 -4.16 -13.30
CA TYR A 58 3.41 -4.73 -13.83
C TYR A 58 4.59 -3.75 -13.81
N LEU A 59 4.32 -2.43 -13.72
CA LEU A 59 5.38 -1.45 -13.60
C LEU A 59 6.06 -1.61 -12.23
N ASP A 60 7.38 -1.47 -12.16
CA ASP A 60 8.25 -1.72 -10.96
C ASP A 60 7.99 -0.79 -9.74
N PHE A 61 6.74 -0.35 -9.59
CA PHE A 61 6.28 0.62 -8.60
C PHE A 61 6.11 0.10 -7.20
N GLN A 62 6.13 -1.21 -7.05
CA GLN A 62 5.84 -1.86 -5.77
C GLN A 62 6.73 -1.36 -4.63
N LEU A 63 7.93 -0.86 -4.95
CA LEU A 63 8.84 -0.31 -3.95
C LEU A 63 8.36 1.05 -3.38
N LEU A 64 7.94 1.97 -4.25
CA LEU A 64 7.45 3.30 -3.83
C LEU A 64 6.15 3.20 -3.01
N TYR A 65 5.30 2.28 -3.38
CA TYR A 65 4.07 1.96 -2.71
C TYR A 65 4.29 1.60 -1.23
N LEU A 66 5.27 0.73 -0.93
CA LEU A 66 5.62 0.37 0.44
C LEU A 66 6.19 1.54 1.23
N LEU A 67 6.97 2.40 0.58
CA LEU A 67 7.52 3.60 1.19
C LEU A 67 6.40 4.56 1.61
N PHE A 68 5.50 4.91 0.69
CA PHE A 68 4.41 5.85 0.98
C PHE A 68 3.46 5.30 2.04
N ALA A 69 3.14 4.00 2.01
CA ALA A 69 2.29 3.36 3.01
C ALA A 69 2.88 3.42 4.42
N ALA A 70 4.21 3.35 4.57
CA ALA A 70 4.88 3.39 5.87
C ALA A 70 4.97 4.82 6.48
N ILE A 71 4.88 5.88 5.65
CA ILE A 71 5.08 7.27 6.12
C ILE A 71 4.19 7.66 7.30
N PRO A 72 2.86 7.49 7.28
CA PRO A 72 2.00 8.02 8.35
C PRO A 72 2.23 7.35 9.71
N GLY A 73 2.54 6.05 9.70
CA GLY A 73 2.68 5.26 10.93
C GLY A 73 4.11 5.25 11.47
N ALA A 74 5.05 4.78 10.67
CA ALA A 74 6.42 4.56 11.10
C ALA A 74 7.21 5.87 11.32
N ALA A 75 7.03 6.87 10.44
CA ALA A 75 7.67 8.17 10.62
C ALA A 75 7.14 8.91 11.85
N LEU A 76 5.85 8.79 12.17
CA LEU A 76 5.28 9.39 13.38
C LEU A 76 5.88 8.79 14.65
N PHE A 77 6.17 7.49 14.66
CA PHE A 77 6.83 6.87 15.81
C PHE A 77 8.25 7.40 16.03
N CYS A 78 9.03 7.56 14.96
CA CYS A 78 10.36 8.17 15.04
C CYS A 78 10.29 9.59 15.64
N ALA A 79 9.33 10.41 15.17
CA ALA A 79 9.09 11.75 15.69
C ALA A 79 8.66 11.74 17.18
N ASP A 80 7.80 10.81 17.58
CA ASP A 80 7.40 10.64 18.98
C ASP A 80 8.58 10.27 19.87
N TRP A 81 9.54 9.51 19.35
CA TRP A 81 10.77 9.13 20.06
C TRP A 81 11.70 10.34 20.24
N GLU A 82 11.99 11.06 19.17
CA GLU A 82 12.86 12.23 19.16
C GLU A 82 12.34 13.34 20.09
N ASN A 83 11.04 13.60 20.05
CA ASN A 83 10.37 14.59 20.90
C ASN A 83 10.11 14.10 22.33
N ARG A 84 10.58 12.91 22.70
CA ARG A 84 10.36 12.28 24.01
C ARG A 84 8.89 12.11 24.41
N PHE A 85 7.96 12.19 23.45
CA PHE A 85 6.53 12.06 23.68
C PHE A 85 6.16 10.69 24.27
N ILE A 86 6.94 9.67 23.94
CA ILE A 86 6.79 8.30 24.47
C ILE A 86 6.81 8.27 25.99
N ARG A 87 7.60 9.11 26.65
CA ARG A 87 7.69 9.15 28.13
C ARG A 87 6.37 9.56 28.77
N PHE A 88 5.67 10.53 28.19
CA PHE A 88 4.36 10.97 28.69
C PHE A 88 3.27 9.93 28.44
N SER A 89 3.31 9.26 27.30
CA SER A 89 2.36 8.19 26.96
C SER A 89 2.56 6.96 27.85
N ALA A 90 3.81 6.59 28.12
CA ALA A 90 4.15 5.45 29.00
C ALA A 90 3.76 5.64 30.46
N GLN A 91 3.57 6.88 30.93
CA GLN A 91 3.06 7.16 32.27
C GLN A 91 1.52 6.99 32.37
N ARG A 92 0.81 7.13 31.25
CA ARG A 92 -0.66 7.11 31.21
C ARG A 92 -1.25 5.75 30.88
N CYS A 93 -0.48 4.87 30.22
CA CYS A 93 -0.92 3.54 29.82
C CYS A 93 0.21 2.51 29.94
N SER A 94 -0.14 1.22 29.99
CA SER A 94 0.88 0.16 30.00
C SER A 94 1.61 0.10 28.66
N LYS A 95 2.87 -0.34 28.70
CA LYS A 95 3.71 -0.49 27.48
C LYS A 95 3.05 -1.37 26.41
N ARG A 96 2.31 -2.40 26.82
CA ARG A 96 1.57 -3.30 25.91
C ARG A 96 0.44 -2.56 25.21
N ILE A 97 -0.36 -1.80 25.95
CA ILE A 97 -1.48 -1.01 25.37
C ILE A 97 -0.93 0.01 24.38
N TYR A 98 0.15 0.70 24.72
CA TYR A 98 0.80 1.64 23.82
C TYR A 98 1.29 0.98 22.53
N GLY A 99 2.03 -0.13 22.61
CA GLY A 99 2.56 -0.83 21.44
C GLY A 99 1.47 -1.35 20.52
N VAL A 100 0.45 -2.02 21.07
CA VAL A 100 -0.68 -2.55 20.26
C VAL A 100 -1.47 -1.41 19.62
N SER A 101 -1.71 -0.30 20.32
CA SER A 101 -2.39 0.86 19.77
C SER A 101 -1.61 1.46 18.59
N LYS A 102 -0.30 1.61 18.72
CA LYS A 102 0.55 2.12 17.64
C LYS A 102 0.59 1.17 16.43
N GLY A 103 0.67 -0.14 16.66
CA GLY A 103 0.58 -1.12 15.60
C GLY A 103 -0.72 -0.98 14.83
N ILE A 104 -1.86 -1.10 15.50
CA ILE A 104 -3.17 -0.98 14.83
C ILE A 104 -3.29 0.35 14.06
N ALA A 105 -2.82 1.46 14.63
CA ALA A 105 -2.89 2.75 13.97
C ALA A 105 -1.97 2.82 12.73
N CYS A 106 -0.77 2.21 12.78
CA CYS A 106 0.15 2.11 11.66
C CYS A 106 -0.44 1.26 10.53
N PHE A 107 -0.92 0.06 10.85
CA PHE A 107 -1.55 -0.83 9.88
C PHE A 107 -2.75 -0.16 9.19
N VAL A 108 -3.69 0.37 9.96
CA VAL A 108 -4.89 1.01 9.42
C VAL A 108 -4.54 2.23 8.58
N SER A 109 -3.60 3.06 9.01
CA SER A 109 -3.19 4.22 8.21
C SER A 109 -2.51 3.83 6.90
N ALA A 110 -1.68 2.79 6.89
CA ALA A 110 -1.06 2.27 5.68
C ALA A 110 -2.10 1.70 4.70
N VAL A 111 -3.04 0.89 5.20
CA VAL A 111 -4.17 0.37 4.41
C VAL A 111 -4.97 1.52 3.79
N LEU A 112 -5.30 2.55 4.57
CA LEU A 112 -6.08 3.69 4.08
C LEU A 112 -5.32 4.53 3.05
N VAL A 113 -4.01 4.75 3.19
CA VAL A 113 -3.18 5.45 2.19
C VAL A 113 -3.34 4.78 0.83
N VAL A 114 -3.18 3.48 0.82
CA VAL A 114 -3.27 2.70 -0.40
C VAL A 114 -4.67 2.71 -1.00
N VAL A 115 -5.67 2.42 -0.19
CA VAL A 115 -7.07 2.43 -0.65
C VAL A 115 -7.43 3.79 -1.24
N VAL A 116 -7.10 4.88 -0.55
CA VAL A 116 -7.40 6.24 -1.04
C VAL A 116 -6.65 6.55 -2.33
N SER A 117 -5.36 6.24 -2.41
CA SER A 117 -4.54 6.49 -3.60
C SER A 117 -5.06 5.70 -4.81
N GLU A 118 -5.25 4.41 -4.71
CA GLU A 118 -5.70 3.56 -5.81
C GLU A 118 -7.12 3.93 -6.30
N TRP A 119 -8.01 4.31 -5.37
CA TRP A 119 -9.33 4.81 -5.78
C TRP A 119 -9.24 6.18 -6.46
N LEU A 120 -8.33 7.06 -6.05
CA LEU A 120 -8.06 8.32 -6.74
C LEU A 120 -7.53 8.05 -8.15
N ASP A 121 -6.61 7.10 -8.32
CA ASP A 121 -6.07 6.71 -9.62
C ASP A 121 -7.19 6.25 -10.57
N LEU A 122 -8.05 5.35 -10.10
CA LEU A 122 -9.20 4.88 -10.88
C LEU A 122 -10.18 6.01 -11.22
N MET A 123 -10.45 6.92 -10.29
CA MET A 123 -11.32 8.08 -10.53
C MET A 123 -10.73 9.02 -11.57
N ILE A 124 -9.44 9.31 -11.52
CA ILE A 124 -8.76 10.19 -12.49
C ILE A 124 -8.83 9.56 -13.89
N LEU A 125 -8.50 8.27 -14.02
CA LEU A 125 -8.59 7.55 -15.28
C LEU A 125 -10.02 7.54 -15.84
N ARG A 126 -11.00 7.39 -14.97
CA ARG A 126 -12.42 7.45 -15.37
C ARG A 126 -12.81 8.84 -15.86
N LEU A 127 -12.33 9.89 -15.23
CA LEU A 127 -12.56 11.29 -15.65
C LEU A 127 -11.87 11.60 -17.00
N TRP A 128 -10.77 10.94 -17.33
CA TRP A 128 -10.13 11.04 -18.65
C TRP A 128 -10.90 10.33 -19.77
N GLY A 129 -11.98 9.60 -19.43
CA GLY A 129 -12.89 9.01 -20.39
C GLY A 129 -12.69 7.52 -20.65
N PHE A 130 -11.77 6.86 -19.93
CA PHE A 130 -11.58 5.42 -20.08
C PHE A 130 -12.79 4.64 -19.55
N PRO A 131 -13.39 3.69 -20.35
CA PRO A 131 -14.50 2.88 -19.90
C PRO A 131 -14.07 1.90 -18.81
N ALA A 132 -14.98 1.54 -17.92
CA ALA A 132 -14.68 0.57 -16.88
C ALA A 132 -14.30 -0.81 -17.44
N VAL A 133 -15.10 -1.27 -18.41
CA VAL A 133 -14.89 -2.48 -19.22
C VAL A 133 -15.30 -2.18 -20.64
N ASN A 134 -14.51 -2.57 -21.61
CA ASN A 134 -14.88 -2.54 -23.01
C ASN A 134 -15.24 -3.96 -23.49
N MET A 135 -16.53 -4.23 -23.67
CA MET A 135 -17.01 -5.55 -24.06
C MET A 135 -16.75 -5.87 -25.53
N GLU A 136 -16.54 -4.85 -26.38
CA GLU A 136 -16.32 -5.02 -27.82
C GLU A 136 -14.87 -5.33 -28.17
N ASN A 137 -13.92 -4.71 -27.45
CA ASN A 137 -12.48 -4.87 -27.67
C ASN A 137 -11.79 -5.42 -26.42
N ARG A 138 -12.13 -6.63 -26.01
CA ARG A 138 -11.46 -7.28 -24.88
C ARG A 138 -10.00 -7.57 -25.23
N ILE A 139 -9.10 -6.76 -24.71
CA ILE A 139 -7.69 -7.11 -24.67
C ILE A 139 -7.53 -8.07 -23.49
N PHE A 140 -7.44 -9.38 -23.80
CA PHE A 140 -7.26 -10.40 -22.77
C PHE A 140 -5.92 -10.20 -22.06
N MET A 141 -5.94 -9.51 -20.94
CA MET A 141 -4.91 -9.68 -19.91
C MET A 141 -5.34 -10.83 -19.03
N ALA A 142 -4.44 -11.74 -18.75
CA ALA A 142 -4.65 -12.76 -17.73
C ALA A 142 -4.71 -12.06 -16.37
N LEU A 143 -5.92 -11.82 -15.85
CA LEU A 143 -6.13 -11.16 -14.55
C LEU A 143 -5.85 -12.10 -13.36
N GLY A 144 -5.56 -13.35 -13.61
CA GLY A 144 -5.29 -14.35 -12.58
C GLY A 144 -6.54 -14.83 -11.86
N ALA A 145 -6.53 -14.86 -10.53
CA ALA A 145 -7.54 -15.55 -9.73
C ALA A 145 -8.97 -14.95 -9.78
N PHE A 146 -9.18 -13.78 -10.33
CA PHE A 146 -10.47 -13.07 -10.32
C PHE A 146 -10.95 -12.66 -11.72
N ASP A 147 -10.50 -13.34 -12.76
CA ASP A 147 -10.83 -13.04 -14.17
C ASP A 147 -12.34 -12.91 -14.44
N GLU A 148 -13.13 -13.87 -13.92
CA GLU A 148 -14.57 -13.88 -14.14
C GLU A 148 -15.27 -12.65 -13.54
N ILE A 149 -14.78 -12.14 -12.41
CA ILE A 149 -15.34 -10.96 -11.76
C ILE A 149 -14.88 -9.69 -12.48
N GLY A 150 -13.64 -9.65 -12.95
CA GLY A 150 -13.06 -8.50 -13.64
C GLY A 150 -13.80 -8.17 -14.94
N TYR A 151 -14.18 -9.17 -15.73
CA TYR A 151 -14.91 -9.00 -16.99
C TYR A 151 -16.44 -9.08 -16.84
N SER A 152 -16.97 -8.93 -15.65
CA SER A 152 -18.40 -8.91 -15.37
C SER A 152 -18.91 -7.49 -15.10
N GLU A 153 -20.21 -7.36 -14.88
CA GLU A 153 -20.82 -6.11 -14.39
C GLU A 153 -20.28 -5.67 -13.01
N TRP A 154 -19.61 -6.58 -12.29
CA TRP A 154 -19.04 -6.38 -10.96
C TRP A 154 -17.56 -5.95 -10.99
N VAL A 155 -17.10 -5.32 -12.05
CA VAL A 155 -15.70 -4.87 -12.21
C VAL A 155 -15.18 -4.02 -11.03
N TYR A 156 -16.02 -3.20 -10.43
CA TYR A 156 -15.64 -2.41 -9.26
C TYR A 156 -15.39 -3.28 -8.01
N LEU A 157 -16.05 -4.44 -7.92
CA LEU A 157 -15.76 -5.41 -6.87
C LEU A 157 -14.39 -6.07 -7.09
N TYR A 158 -14.04 -6.33 -8.34
CA TYR A 158 -12.69 -6.79 -8.70
C TYR A 158 -11.64 -5.77 -8.23
N PHE A 159 -11.76 -4.49 -8.59
CA PHE A 159 -10.85 -3.46 -8.14
C PHE A 159 -10.80 -3.36 -6.61
N ALA A 160 -11.94 -3.38 -5.93
CA ALA A 160 -12.00 -3.34 -4.48
C ALA A 160 -11.25 -4.52 -3.83
N ALA A 161 -11.41 -5.73 -4.37
CA ALA A 161 -10.71 -6.92 -3.87
C ALA A 161 -9.19 -6.82 -4.06
N MET A 162 -8.73 -6.42 -5.26
CA MET A 162 -7.32 -6.27 -5.58
C MET A 162 -6.67 -5.17 -4.74
N ILE A 163 -7.31 -4.01 -4.64
CA ILE A 163 -6.86 -2.90 -3.80
C ILE A 163 -6.77 -3.33 -2.33
N PHE A 164 -7.76 -4.07 -1.84
CA PHE A 164 -7.77 -4.53 -0.46
C PHE A 164 -6.62 -5.50 -0.16
N ILE A 165 -6.36 -6.47 -1.03
CA ILE A 165 -5.25 -7.41 -0.88
C ILE A 165 -3.91 -6.64 -0.85
N LYS A 166 -3.72 -5.75 -1.81
CA LYS A 166 -2.53 -4.91 -1.93
C LYS A 166 -2.34 -4.01 -0.70
N ALA A 167 -3.43 -3.40 -0.21
CA ALA A 167 -3.42 -2.57 0.98
C ALA A 167 -3.05 -3.35 2.25
N CYS A 168 -3.56 -4.59 2.40
CA CYS A 168 -3.19 -5.45 3.52
C CYS A 168 -1.70 -5.84 3.48
N CYS A 169 -1.16 -6.14 2.30
CA CYS A 169 0.28 -6.40 2.14
C CYS A 169 1.11 -5.18 2.55
N ALA A 170 0.72 -3.97 2.09
CA ALA A 170 1.41 -2.75 2.49
C ALA A 170 1.32 -2.49 4.00
N GLY A 171 0.16 -2.75 4.60
CA GLY A 171 -0.01 -2.68 6.05
C GLY A 171 0.97 -3.58 6.80
N ALA A 172 1.18 -4.82 6.35
CA ALA A 172 2.14 -5.74 6.94
C ALA A 172 3.59 -5.22 6.84
N PHE A 173 3.98 -4.67 5.70
CA PHE A 173 5.31 -4.06 5.54
C PHE A 173 5.47 -2.76 6.35
N ALA A 174 4.40 -1.97 6.51
CA ALA A 174 4.41 -0.81 7.39
C ALA A 174 4.58 -1.20 8.87
N GLU A 175 4.00 -2.32 9.31
CA GLU A 175 4.25 -2.90 10.63
C GLU A 175 5.70 -3.32 10.82
N PHE A 176 6.31 -3.90 9.81
CA PHE A 176 7.74 -4.22 9.83
C PHE A 176 8.58 -2.94 9.97
N ALA A 177 8.25 -1.87 9.24
CA ALA A 177 8.90 -0.56 9.40
C ALA A 177 8.73 0.00 10.81
N LEU A 178 7.52 -0.07 11.37
CA LEU A 178 7.24 0.34 12.74
C LEU A 178 8.05 -0.47 13.77
N TRP A 179 8.12 -1.79 13.60
CA TRP A 179 8.93 -2.63 14.46
C TRP A 179 10.41 -2.23 14.40
N LEU A 180 10.94 -1.99 13.20
CA LEU A 180 12.32 -1.56 13.02
C LEU A 180 12.59 -0.19 13.65
N SER A 181 11.63 0.75 13.56
CA SER A 181 11.73 2.07 14.17
C SER A 181 11.92 2.03 15.70
N THR A 182 11.48 0.95 16.34
CA THR A 182 11.73 0.73 17.79
C THR A 182 13.19 0.39 18.10
N LYS A 183 13.97 -0.03 17.10
CA LYS A 183 15.39 -0.38 17.22
C LYS A 183 16.29 0.70 16.67
N ILE A 184 15.90 1.28 15.53
CA ILE A 184 16.65 2.31 14.82
C ILE A 184 15.72 3.50 14.63
N THR A 185 15.97 4.59 15.33
CA THR A 185 15.11 5.79 15.32
C THR A 185 15.35 6.72 14.14
N ASN A 186 16.11 6.27 13.14
CA ASN A 186 16.35 7.03 11.93
C ASN A 186 15.20 6.84 10.93
N VAL A 187 14.49 7.93 10.60
CA VAL A 187 13.33 7.92 9.70
C VAL A 187 13.68 7.36 8.33
N PHE A 188 14.83 7.71 7.76
CA PHE A 188 15.23 7.23 6.42
C PHE A 188 15.44 5.71 6.40
N VAL A 189 16.12 5.18 7.41
CA VAL A 189 16.33 3.73 7.53
C VAL A 189 15.00 3.01 7.72
N THR A 190 14.13 3.56 8.56
CA THR A 190 12.81 2.98 8.84
C THR A 190 11.93 2.92 7.60
N LEU A 191 11.93 3.98 6.77
CA LEU A 191 11.13 4.02 5.55
C LEU A 191 11.73 3.20 4.40
N ALA A 192 13.06 3.07 4.33
CA ALA A 192 13.71 2.24 3.32
C ALA A 192 13.62 0.72 3.63
N ALA A 193 13.48 0.36 4.89
CA ALA A 193 13.49 -1.04 5.32
C ALA A 193 12.39 -1.91 4.68
N PRO A 194 11.11 -1.50 4.58
CA PRO A 194 10.10 -2.29 3.90
C PRO A 194 10.40 -2.50 2.42
N MET A 195 11.00 -1.53 1.73
CA MET A 195 11.42 -1.67 0.34
C MET A 195 12.51 -2.73 0.19
N LEU A 196 13.52 -2.68 1.04
CA LEU A 196 14.63 -3.65 1.05
C LEU A 196 14.11 -5.06 1.41
N ALA A 197 13.24 -5.16 2.41
CA ALA A 197 12.65 -6.43 2.80
C ALA A 197 11.83 -7.05 1.67
N TYR A 198 11.01 -6.25 0.99
CA TYR A 198 10.26 -6.70 -0.17
C TYR A 198 11.18 -7.20 -1.29
N TYR A 199 12.21 -6.42 -1.65
CA TYR A 199 13.17 -6.79 -2.69
C TYR A 199 13.86 -8.13 -2.39
N VAL A 200 14.34 -8.30 -1.15
CA VAL A 200 14.97 -9.54 -0.70
C VAL A 200 14.00 -10.72 -0.77
N LEU A 201 12.77 -10.54 -0.25
CA LEU A 201 11.74 -11.58 -0.26
C LEU A 201 11.36 -11.96 -1.70
N ASN A 202 11.15 -11.00 -2.58
CA ASN A 202 10.81 -11.24 -3.97
C ASN A 202 11.93 -12.00 -4.68
N THR A 203 13.18 -11.59 -4.50
CA THR A 203 14.35 -12.27 -5.07
C THR A 203 14.46 -13.71 -4.57
N LEU A 204 14.28 -13.94 -3.26
CA LEU A 204 14.30 -15.28 -2.68
C LEU A 204 13.18 -16.17 -3.23
N MET A 205 11.97 -15.63 -3.37
CA MET A 205 10.84 -16.37 -3.95
C MET A 205 11.09 -16.77 -5.40
N MET A 206 11.64 -15.86 -6.21
CA MET A 206 12.02 -16.16 -7.60
C MET A 206 13.08 -17.28 -7.68
N TRP A 207 14.06 -17.25 -6.81
CA TRP A 207 15.08 -18.30 -6.72
C TRP A 207 14.49 -19.66 -6.33
N LEU A 208 13.60 -19.68 -5.33
CA LEU A 208 12.92 -20.90 -4.89
C LEU A 208 12.04 -21.50 -5.99
N LEU A 209 11.27 -20.66 -6.70
CA LEU A 209 10.44 -21.10 -7.82
C LEU A 209 11.29 -21.66 -8.96
N SER A 210 12.41 -21.02 -9.30
CA SER A 210 13.36 -21.53 -10.29
C SER A 210 13.92 -22.90 -9.92
N LEU A 211 14.26 -23.14 -8.65
CA LEU A 211 14.74 -24.43 -8.18
C LEU A 211 13.65 -25.53 -8.27
N ILE A 212 12.39 -25.19 -8.01
CA ILE A 212 11.28 -26.15 -8.12
C ILE A 212 11.08 -26.57 -9.58
N HIS A 213 11.11 -25.63 -10.53
CA HIS A 213 10.97 -25.93 -11.96
C HIS A 213 12.14 -26.77 -12.53
N ILE A 214 13.35 -26.62 -11.98
CA ILE A 214 14.51 -27.44 -12.39
C ILE A 214 14.40 -28.87 -11.87
N SER A 215 13.68 -29.09 -10.76
CA SER A 215 13.55 -30.40 -10.12
C SER A 215 12.38 -31.25 -10.64
N GLU A 216 11.52 -30.69 -11.52
CA GLU A 216 10.48 -31.50 -12.19
C GLU A 216 11.12 -32.35 -13.30
N PRO A 217 11.17 -33.70 -13.16
CA PRO A 217 11.64 -34.53 -14.25
C PRO A 217 10.64 -34.45 -15.40
N THR A 218 11.12 -34.05 -16.54
CA THR A 218 10.42 -34.15 -17.83
C THR A 218 10.04 -35.59 -18.16
#